data_dd96ca795049f38caa69a2f36a6c954c
#
_entry.id   dd96ca795049f38caa69a2f36a6c954c
#
_cell.length_a   1.000
_cell.length_b   1.000
_cell.length_c   1.000
_cell.angle_alpha   90.00
_cell.angle_beta   90.00
_cell.angle_gamma   90.00
#
_symmetry.space_group_name_H-M   'P 1'
#
loop_
_entity.id
_entity.type
_entity.pdbx_description
1 polymer ?
#
loop_
_entity_poly.entity_id
_entity_poly.type
_entity_poly.pdbx_seq_one_letter_code
_entity_poly.pdbx_strand_id
1 'polypeptide(L)'
;MTETLTPTFQVEQITPDFAERVLETKNTKNRSFKPANLKRLISSIDNGEWTITNQGIAFDKEGNLLDGQHRLLAIIKTGKTLPIMVARNMNPKIFNCIDTGSARTAADGLFIKGSAKSKHLAAGIKVYLLYHTYPRGTWRNVVVPTHVEIHDEYERQKELWDKIMDQMAIYHFFFF
;
A
#
# COMPACT_ATOMS: atom_id res chain seq x y z
N MET A 1 -8.25 19.44 -36.15
CA MET A 1 -9.14 18.91 -35.09
C MET A 1 -8.34 17.89 -34.31
N THR A 2 -7.95 18.17 -33.07
CA THR A 2 -7.25 17.21 -32.19
C THR A 2 -8.29 16.23 -31.70
N GLU A 3 -8.22 14.99 -32.15
CA GLU A 3 -9.02 13.89 -31.60
C GLU A 3 -8.80 13.82 -30.08
N THR A 4 -9.81 14.14 -29.34
CA THR A 4 -9.79 14.00 -27.87
C THR A 4 -10.03 12.53 -27.55
N LEU A 5 -8.95 11.75 -27.48
CA LEU A 5 -9.03 10.34 -27.09
C LEU A 5 -9.68 10.23 -25.71
N THR A 6 -10.75 9.49 -25.61
CA THR A 6 -11.46 9.22 -24.36
C THR A 6 -10.60 8.33 -23.45
N PRO A 7 -10.45 8.64 -22.15
CA PRO A 7 -9.81 7.76 -21.20
C PRO A 7 -10.51 6.40 -21.13
N THR A 8 -9.74 5.32 -21.11
CA THR A 8 -10.23 3.94 -20.96
C THR A 8 -9.66 3.31 -19.69
N PHE A 9 -10.46 2.43 -19.07
CA PHE A 9 -10.12 1.76 -17.82
C PHE A 9 -10.42 0.26 -17.97
N GLN A 10 -9.41 -0.57 -17.80
CA GLN A 10 -9.53 -2.02 -17.94
C GLN A 10 -8.67 -2.73 -16.90
N VAL A 11 -9.08 -3.94 -16.48
CA VAL A 11 -8.22 -4.83 -15.70
C VAL A 11 -7.36 -5.62 -16.67
N GLU A 12 -6.05 -5.49 -16.53
CA GLU A 12 -5.08 -6.20 -17.37
C GLU A 12 -4.17 -7.08 -16.50
N GLN A 13 -3.74 -8.22 -17.05
CA GLN A 13 -2.72 -9.06 -16.41
C GLN A 13 -1.35 -8.47 -16.73
N ILE A 14 -0.69 -7.94 -15.71
CA ILE A 14 0.62 -7.31 -15.85
C ILE A 14 1.71 -8.32 -15.51
N THR A 15 2.47 -8.71 -16.54
CA THR A 15 3.61 -9.61 -16.38
C THR A 15 4.89 -8.87 -16.00
N PRO A 16 5.89 -9.55 -15.41
CA PRO A 16 7.22 -8.96 -15.16
C PRO A 16 7.88 -8.37 -16.41
N ASP A 17 7.82 -9.07 -17.53
CA ASP A 17 8.40 -8.61 -18.81
C ASP A 17 7.72 -7.34 -19.34
N PHE A 18 6.39 -7.24 -19.20
CA PHE A 18 5.67 -6.02 -19.53
C PHE A 18 6.10 -4.87 -18.62
N ALA A 19 6.18 -5.13 -17.30
CA ALA A 19 6.56 -4.14 -16.31
C ALA A 19 7.98 -3.60 -16.55
N GLU A 20 8.95 -4.47 -16.86
CA GLU A 20 10.33 -4.12 -17.16
C GLU A 20 10.40 -3.22 -18.40
N ARG A 21 9.81 -3.66 -19.51
CA ARG A 21 9.76 -2.90 -20.75
C ARG A 21 9.13 -1.50 -20.56
N VAL A 22 8.06 -1.39 -19.78
CA VAL A 22 7.42 -0.08 -19.50
C VAL A 22 8.35 0.81 -18.68
N LEU A 23 9.01 0.29 -17.65
CA LEU A 23 9.92 1.08 -16.83
C LEU A 23 11.16 1.55 -17.60
N GLU A 24 11.68 0.75 -18.51
CA GLU A 24 12.82 1.10 -19.34
C GLU A 24 12.49 2.14 -20.42
N THR A 25 11.34 2.00 -21.08
CA THR A 25 11.05 2.78 -22.29
C THR A 25 10.02 3.90 -22.10
N LYS A 26 9.17 3.82 -21.09
CA LYS A 26 8.00 4.69 -20.90
C LYS A 26 7.97 5.45 -19.58
N ASN A 27 8.94 5.23 -18.70
CA ASN A 27 9.02 5.87 -17.38
C ASN A 27 9.89 7.15 -17.39
N THR A 28 9.63 8.07 -18.28
CA THR A 28 10.51 9.22 -18.56
C THR A 28 10.38 10.39 -17.60
N LYS A 29 9.25 10.53 -16.87
CA LYS A 29 8.90 11.73 -16.08
C LYS A 29 8.48 11.42 -14.64
N ASN A 30 8.72 10.22 -14.15
CA ASN A 30 8.34 9.86 -12.79
C ASN A 30 9.40 10.26 -11.76
N ARG A 31 8.91 10.53 -10.54
CA ARG A 31 9.77 10.81 -9.37
C ARG A 31 10.64 9.60 -8.99
N SER A 32 11.73 9.84 -8.25
CA SER A 32 12.51 8.76 -7.65
C SER A 32 11.63 7.87 -6.77
N PHE A 33 11.84 6.56 -6.83
CA PHE A 33 11.05 5.61 -6.04
C PHE A 33 11.40 5.68 -4.54
N LYS A 34 10.40 5.37 -3.70
CA LYS A 34 10.55 5.30 -2.25
C LYS A 34 10.75 3.84 -1.82
N PRO A 35 11.94 3.43 -1.30
CA PRO A 35 12.22 2.04 -0.96
C PRO A 35 11.23 1.41 0.02
N ALA A 36 10.73 2.20 0.99
CA ALA A 36 9.77 1.72 1.98
C ALA A 36 8.43 1.32 1.35
N ASN A 37 7.93 2.09 0.37
CA ASN A 37 6.70 1.76 -0.34
C ASN A 37 6.86 0.49 -1.19
N LEU A 38 8.01 0.32 -1.82
CA LEU A 38 8.31 -0.87 -2.61
C LEU A 38 8.36 -2.12 -1.73
N LYS A 39 9.06 -2.08 -0.58
CA LYS A 39 9.14 -3.20 0.35
C LYS A 39 7.75 -3.64 0.82
N ARG A 40 6.85 -2.69 1.16
CA ARG A 40 5.48 -2.98 1.57
C ARG A 40 4.66 -3.64 0.47
N LEU A 41 4.78 -3.18 -0.77
CA LEU A 41 4.08 -3.79 -1.91
C LEU A 41 4.57 -5.22 -2.17
N ILE A 42 5.87 -5.45 -2.12
CA ILE A 42 6.46 -6.79 -2.29
C ILE A 42 5.92 -7.72 -1.20
N SER A 43 5.96 -7.30 0.08
CA SER A 43 5.44 -8.10 1.19
C SER A 43 3.96 -8.47 1.00
N SER A 44 3.13 -7.50 0.64
CA SER A 44 1.70 -7.74 0.39
C SER A 44 1.46 -8.71 -0.79
N ILE A 45 2.25 -8.61 -1.85
CA ILE A 45 2.16 -9.54 -3.00
C ILE A 45 2.60 -10.95 -2.58
N ASP A 46 3.70 -11.08 -1.83
CA ASP A 46 4.24 -12.37 -1.40
C ASP A 46 3.33 -13.07 -0.41
N ASN A 47 2.67 -12.33 0.47
CA ASN A 47 1.66 -12.83 1.41
C ASN A 47 0.32 -13.20 0.74
N GLY A 48 0.14 -12.94 -0.56
CA GLY A 48 -1.14 -13.19 -1.25
C GLY A 48 -2.25 -12.19 -0.94
N GLU A 49 -1.90 -11.02 -0.38
CA GLU A 49 -2.84 -9.95 -0.01
C GLU A 49 -3.19 -9.03 -1.18
N TRP A 50 -2.69 -9.33 -2.39
CA TRP A 50 -2.95 -8.48 -3.56
C TRP A 50 -4.42 -8.51 -3.94
N THR A 51 -5.00 -7.33 -4.06
CA THR A 51 -6.39 -7.14 -4.48
C THR A 51 -6.47 -6.05 -5.54
N ILE A 52 -7.34 -6.22 -6.53
CA ILE A 52 -7.62 -5.18 -7.53
C ILE A 52 -8.27 -3.99 -6.82
N THR A 53 -7.67 -2.81 -6.97
CA THR A 53 -8.19 -1.56 -6.43
C THR A 53 -8.36 -0.53 -7.53
N ASN A 54 -8.96 0.61 -7.20
CA ASN A 54 -9.03 1.77 -8.09
C ASN A 54 -7.66 2.46 -8.29
N GLN A 55 -6.65 2.09 -7.50
CA GLN A 55 -5.27 2.57 -7.67
C GLN A 55 -4.54 1.63 -8.60
N GLY A 56 -4.51 1.97 -9.87
CA GLY A 56 -3.93 1.17 -10.94
C GLY A 56 -2.62 1.72 -11.50
N ILE A 57 -2.43 1.46 -12.78
CA ILE A 57 -1.35 2.03 -13.60
C ILE A 57 -2.00 2.99 -14.57
N ALA A 58 -1.39 4.15 -14.80
CA ALA A 58 -1.91 5.16 -15.71
C ALA A 58 -0.91 5.50 -16.80
N PHE A 59 -1.38 5.55 -18.05
CA PHE A 59 -0.63 5.93 -19.24
C PHE A 59 -1.28 7.11 -19.94
N ASP A 60 -0.46 7.99 -20.54
CA ASP A 60 -0.93 9.00 -21.44
C ASP A 60 -1.30 8.44 -22.82
N LYS A 61 -1.67 9.30 -23.77
CA LYS A 61 -2.02 8.91 -25.15
C LYS A 61 -0.84 8.39 -25.95
N GLU A 62 0.39 8.76 -25.59
CA GLU A 62 1.64 8.27 -26.19
C GLU A 62 2.14 6.96 -25.51
N GLY A 63 1.43 6.46 -24.51
CA GLY A 63 1.77 5.28 -23.75
C GLY A 63 2.87 5.53 -22.71
N ASN A 64 3.19 6.78 -22.36
CA ASN A 64 4.14 7.07 -21.29
C ASN A 64 3.47 6.82 -19.92
N LEU A 65 4.24 6.28 -19.00
CA LEU A 65 3.77 5.98 -17.64
C LEU A 65 3.58 7.28 -16.83
N LEU A 66 2.35 7.52 -16.39
CA LEU A 66 2.00 8.64 -15.51
C LEU A 66 1.99 8.24 -14.05
N ASP A 67 1.50 7.05 -13.72
CA ASP A 67 1.47 6.50 -12.34
C ASP A 67 1.61 4.98 -12.35
N GLY A 68 2.05 4.42 -11.22
CA GLY A 68 2.15 2.98 -11.01
C GLY A 68 3.57 2.41 -11.01
N GLN A 69 4.63 3.24 -11.07
CA GLN A 69 6.01 2.76 -11.11
C GLN A 69 6.37 1.80 -9.97
N HIS A 70 5.89 2.05 -8.73
CA HIS A 70 6.16 1.16 -7.60
C HIS A 70 5.48 -0.20 -7.75
N ARG A 71 4.28 -0.25 -8.37
CA ARG A 71 3.57 -1.50 -8.66
C ARG A 71 4.29 -2.32 -9.71
N LEU A 72 4.76 -1.68 -10.78
CA LEU A 72 5.57 -2.33 -11.82
C LEU A 72 6.88 -2.87 -11.24
N LEU A 73 7.59 -2.09 -10.42
CA LEU A 73 8.79 -2.54 -9.73
C LEU A 73 8.53 -3.73 -8.80
N ALA A 74 7.41 -3.74 -8.08
CA ALA A 74 7.05 -4.84 -7.20
C ALA A 74 6.75 -6.12 -8.00
N ILE A 75 6.08 -6.02 -9.15
CA ILE A 75 5.85 -7.13 -10.08
C ILE A 75 7.17 -7.74 -10.56
N ILE A 76 8.11 -6.91 -11.00
CA ILE A 76 9.45 -7.38 -11.43
C ILE A 76 10.15 -8.10 -10.28
N LYS A 77 10.15 -7.51 -9.08
CA LYS A 77 10.86 -8.08 -7.90
C LYS A 77 10.25 -9.38 -7.39
N THR A 78 8.93 -9.54 -7.49
CA THR A 78 8.24 -10.77 -7.06
C THR A 78 8.15 -11.83 -8.15
N GLY A 79 8.37 -11.47 -9.41
CA GLY A 79 8.23 -12.37 -10.57
C GLY A 79 6.78 -12.81 -10.83
N LYS A 80 5.79 -12.21 -10.16
CA LYS A 80 4.38 -12.61 -10.24
C LYS A 80 3.62 -11.78 -11.26
N THR A 81 2.78 -12.42 -12.06
CA THR A 81 1.79 -11.74 -12.91
C THR A 81 0.57 -11.36 -12.07
N LEU A 82 0.16 -10.09 -12.11
CA LEU A 82 -0.93 -9.58 -11.28
C LEU A 82 -2.01 -8.88 -12.11
N PRO A 83 -3.29 -9.06 -11.76
CA PRO A 83 -4.36 -8.27 -12.33
C PRO A 83 -4.35 -6.85 -11.76
N ILE A 84 -4.28 -5.85 -12.62
CA ILE A 84 -4.22 -4.43 -12.23
C ILE A 84 -5.18 -3.62 -13.10
N MET A 85 -5.85 -2.64 -12.49
CA MET A 85 -6.59 -1.62 -13.23
C MET A 85 -5.62 -0.76 -14.03
N VAL A 86 -5.80 -0.69 -15.35
CA VAL A 86 -4.98 0.13 -16.25
C VAL A 86 -5.84 1.24 -16.84
N ALA A 87 -5.40 2.47 -16.64
CA ALA A 87 -5.98 3.66 -17.25
C ALA A 87 -5.13 4.10 -18.45
N ARG A 88 -5.73 4.27 -19.62
CA ARG A 88 -5.06 4.73 -20.85
C ARG A 88 -5.66 6.02 -21.37
N ASN A 89 -4.93 6.70 -22.25
CA ASN A 89 -5.32 7.98 -22.83
C ASN A 89 -5.56 9.08 -21.79
N MET A 90 -4.85 9.01 -20.65
CA MET A 90 -4.98 9.98 -19.59
C MET A 90 -4.31 11.30 -19.94
N ASN A 91 -4.90 12.41 -19.50
CA ASN A 91 -4.26 13.72 -19.67
C ASN A 91 -3.00 13.81 -18.77
N PRO A 92 -1.82 14.15 -19.31
CA PRO A 92 -0.60 14.30 -18.51
C PRO A 92 -0.71 15.28 -17.33
N LYS A 93 -1.63 16.25 -17.38
CA LYS A 93 -1.89 17.17 -16.26
C LYS A 93 -2.45 16.50 -15.00
N ILE A 94 -2.97 15.26 -15.11
CA ILE A 94 -3.44 14.47 -13.98
C ILE A 94 -2.33 14.26 -12.93
N PHE A 95 -1.06 14.31 -13.35
CA PHE A 95 0.10 14.20 -12.47
C PHE A 95 0.04 15.16 -11.27
N ASN A 96 -0.53 16.35 -11.46
CA ASN A 96 -0.68 17.35 -10.40
C ASN A 96 -1.82 17.03 -9.42
N CYS A 97 -2.69 16.08 -9.77
CA CYS A 97 -3.86 15.68 -8.98
C CYS A 97 -3.70 14.30 -8.33
N ILE A 98 -2.72 13.50 -8.78
CA ILE A 98 -2.44 12.18 -8.21
C ILE A 98 -1.71 12.36 -6.87
N ASP A 99 -2.04 11.53 -5.89
CA ASP A 99 -1.40 11.48 -4.57
C ASP A 99 -1.51 12.78 -3.72
N THR A 100 -2.49 13.64 -3.97
CA THR A 100 -2.74 14.82 -3.13
C THR A 100 -3.46 14.48 -1.82
N GLY A 101 -4.00 13.26 -1.71
CA GLY A 101 -4.67 12.76 -0.51
C GLY A 101 -3.72 12.06 0.48
N SER A 102 -4.14 11.99 1.75
CA SER A 102 -3.43 11.20 2.76
C SER A 102 -3.58 9.70 2.50
N ALA A 103 -2.48 8.97 2.50
CA ALA A 103 -2.52 7.51 2.44
C ALA A 103 -3.24 6.96 3.67
N ARG A 104 -4.19 6.03 3.48
CA ARG A 104 -4.85 5.33 4.60
C ARG A 104 -3.83 4.53 5.39
N THR A 105 -3.95 4.59 6.71
CA THR A 105 -3.12 3.86 7.65
C THR A 105 -3.87 2.63 8.20
N ALA A 106 -3.16 1.71 8.86
CA ALA A 106 -3.80 0.63 9.60
C ALA A 106 -4.75 1.17 10.68
N ALA A 107 -4.39 2.31 11.32
CA ALA A 107 -5.24 2.97 12.30
C ALA A 107 -6.58 3.46 11.71
N ASP A 108 -6.59 3.96 10.47
CA ASP A 108 -7.83 4.38 9.81
C ASP A 108 -8.77 3.19 9.59
N GLY A 109 -8.22 2.03 9.23
CA GLY A 109 -9.02 0.81 9.10
C GLY A 109 -9.60 0.32 10.43
N LEU A 110 -8.82 0.36 11.51
CA LEU A 110 -9.28 0.01 12.85
C LEU A 110 -10.32 1.01 13.39
N PHE A 111 -10.19 2.30 13.04
CA PHE A 111 -11.20 3.32 13.37
C PHE A 111 -12.54 3.02 12.70
N ILE A 112 -12.53 2.66 11.41
CA ILE A 112 -13.74 2.26 10.67
C ILE A 112 -14.40 1.03 11.32
N LYS A 113 -13.62 0.13 11.93
CA LYS A 113 -14.10 -1.03 12.70
C LYS A 113 -14.59 -0.68 14.12
N GLY A 114 -14.61 0.58 14.49
CA GLY A 114 -15.18 1.09 15.74
C GLY A 114 -14.19 1.33 16.88
N SER A 115 -12.87 1.19 16.65
CA SER A 115 -11.88 1.48 17.70
C SER A 115 -11.59 2.97 17.83
N ALA A 116 -12.05 3.59 18.91
CA ALA A 116 -11.78 5.01 19.22
C ALA A 116 -10.29 5.32 19.44
N LYS A 117 -9.49 4.34 19.87
CA LYS A 117 -8.04 4.46 20.12
C LYS A 117 -7.20 3.81 19.03
N SER A 118 -7.68 3.81 17.81
CA SER A 118 -7.14 3.09 16.66
C SER A 118 -5.64 3.33 16.41
N LYS A 119 -5.13 4.53 16.66
CA LYS A 119 -3.69 4.84 16.48
C LYS A 119 -2.80 4.09 17.47
N HIS A 120 -3.16 4.08 18.75
CA HIS A 120 -2.41 3.37 19.79
C HIS A 120 -2.53 1.85 19.61
N LEU A 121 -3.74 1.39 19.26
CA LEU A 121 -4.00 -0.01 18.96
C LEU A 121 -3.17 -0.50 17.78
N ALA A 122 -3.17 0.21 16.65
CA ALA A 122 -2.35 -0.15 15.50
C ALA A 122 -0.84 -0.15 15.82
N ALA A 123 -0.37 0.79 16.62
CA ALA A 123 1.01 0.84 17.06
C ALA A 123 1.37 -0.35 17.98
N GLY A 124 0.49 -0.69 18.95
CA GLY A 124 0.68 -1.82 19.85
C GLY A 124 0.72 -3.15 19.10
N ILE A 125 -0.22 -3.40 18.21
CA ILE A 125 -0.26 -4.60 17.38
C ILE A 125 0.99 -4.71 16.48
N LYS A 126 1.40 -3.61 15.87
CA LYS A 126 2.63 -3.58 15.08
C LYS A 126 3.86 -3.99 15.88
N VAL A 127 4.01 -3.46 17.09
CA VAL A 127 5.12 -3.80 18.01
C VAL A 127 5.05 -5.28 18.39
N TYR A 128 3.87 -5.78 18.71
CA TYR A 128 3.63 -7.18 19.03
C TYR A 128 4.06 -8.12 17.90
N LEU A 129 3.62 -7.84 16.68
CA LEU A 129 3.98 -8.63 15.49
C LEU A 129 5.50 -8.58 15.23
N LEU A 130 6.13 -7.40 15.33
CA LEU A 130 7.58 -7.27 15.19
C LEU A 130 8.34 -8.07 16.25
N TYR A 131 7.88 -8.06 17.50
CA TYR A 131 8.50 -8.81 18.57
C TYR A 131 8.41 -10.33 18.33
N HIS A 132 7.27 -10.82 17.85
CA HIS A 132 7.10 -12.24 17.51
C HIS A 132 7.93 -12.69 16.31
N THR A 133 8.06 -11.83 15.30
CA THR A 133 8.82 -12.14 14.09
C THR A 133 10.34 -11.99 14.33
N TYR A 134 10.75 -11.01 15.14
CA TYR A 134 12.15 -10.65 15.39
C TYR A 134 12.43 -10.51 16.91
N PRO A 135 12.38 -11.59 17.70
CA PRO A 135 12.44 -11.50 19.16
C PRO A 135 13.81 -11.07 19.72
N ARG A 136 14.87 -11.19 18.92
CA ARG A 136 16.24 -10.88 19.33
C ARG A 136 16.91 -9.92 18.35
N GLY A 137 16.63 -8.65 18.44
CA GLY A 137 17.30 -7.73 17.55
C GLY A 137 16.78 -6.30 17.57
N THR A 138 17.50 -5.44 16.89
CA THR A 138 17.00 -4.10 16.57
C THR A 138 16.07 -4.20 15.37
N TRP A 139 14.92 -3.58 15.43
CA TRP A 139 13.95 -3.55 14.32
C TRP A 139 14.32 -2.52 13.24
N ARG A 140 15.63 -2.34 13.01
CA ARG A 140 16.14 -1.51 11.91
C ARG A 140 16.20 -2.33 10.63
N ASN A 141 15.69 -1.79 9.55
CA ASN A 141 15.69 -2.41 8.20
C ASN A 141 14.95 -3.76 8.09
N VAL A 142 14.08 -4.09 9.04
CA VAL A 142 13.20 -5.26 8.96
C VAL A 142 11.98 -5.00 8.09
N VAL A 143 11.34 -6.08 7.64
CA VAL A 143 10.01 -5.99 7.00
C VAL A 143 8.98 -5.57 8.04
N VAL A 144 8.28 -4.48 7.78
CA VAL A 144 7.25 -3.96 8.69
C VAL A 144 5.94 -4.68 8.39
N PRO A 145 5.16 -5.07 9.42
CA PRO A 145 3.85 -5.67 9.20
C PRO A 145 2.96 -4.84 8.28
N THR A 146 2.26 -5.53 7.38
CA THR A 146 1.27 -4.93 6.47
C THR A 146 0.04 -4.45 7.25
N HIS A 147 -0.81 -3.66 6.60
CA HIS A 147 -2.08 -3.26 7.23
C HIS A 147 -3.01 -4.46 7.42
N VAL A 148 -2.95 -5.45 6.52
CA VAL A 148 -3.74 -6.68 6.61
C VAL A 148 -3.32 -7.49 7.82
N GLU A 149 -2.04 -7.76 8.00
CA GLU A 149 -1.52 -8.48 9.17
C GLU A 149 -1.90 -7.80 10.50
N ILE A 150 -1.89 -6.46 10.56
CA ILE A 150 -2.33 -5.72 11.75
C ILE A 150 -3.83 -5.92 11.99
N HIS A 151 -4.64 -5.89 10.95
CA HIS A 151 -6.09 -6.08 11.06
C HIS A 151 -6.44 -7.52 11.42
N ASP A 152 -5.78 -8.51 10.82
CA ASP A 152 -6.01 -9.93 11.09
C ASP A 152 -5.63 -10.29 12.53
N GLU A 153 -4.51 -9.73 13.03
CA GLU A 153 -4.12 -9.89 14.43
C GLU A 153 -5.15 -9.27 15.38
N TYR A 154 -5.68 -8.10 15.05
CA TYR A 154 -6.75 -7.50 15.86
C TYR A 154 -7.99 -8.38 15.89
N GLU A 155 -8.48 -8.86 14.74
CA GLU A 155 -9.66 -9.73 14.67
C GLU A 155 -9.44 -11.05 15.42
N ARG A 156 -8.24 -11.62 15.32
CA ARG A 156 -7.88 -12.87 15.99
C ARG A 156 -7.93 -12.77 17.51
N GLN A 157 -7.58 -11.63 18.08
CA GLN A 157 -7.49 -11.42 19.53
C GLN A 157 -8.23 -10.15 19.99
N LYS A 158 -9.37 -9.87 19.36
CA LYS A 158 -10.12 -8.61 19.54
C LYS A 158 -10.40 -8.30 21.01
N GLU A 159 -10.94 -9.25 21.76
CA GLU A 159 -11.27 -9.05 23.18
C GLU A 159 -10.04 -8.70 24.04
N LEU A 160 -8.90 -9.34 23.75
CA LEU A 160 -7.65 -9.05 24.44
C LEU A 160 -7.16 -7.65 24.14
N TRP A 161 -7.14 -7.28 22.87
CA TRP A 161 -6.68 -5.96 22.44
C TRP A 161 -7.58 -4.83 22.96
N ASP A 162 -8.90 -5.02 22.93
CA ASP A 162 -9.86 -4.05 23.48
C ASP A 162 -9.64 -3.88 25.00
N LYS A 163 -9.45 -4.96 25.73
CA LYS A 163 -9.15 -4.93 27.18
C LYS A 163 -7.83 -4.20 27.49
N ILE A 164 -6.77 -4.43 26.70
CA ILE A 164 -5.50 -3.72 26.85
C ILE A 164 -5.70 -2.21 26.63
N MET A 165 -6.46 -1.83 25.60
CA MET A 165 -6.75 -0.43 25.31
C MET A 165 -7.56 0.24 26.40
N ASP A 166 -8.48 -0.44 27.03
CA ASP A 166 -9.28 0.07 28.15
C ASP A 166 -8.39 0.29 29.40
N GLN A 167 -7.53 -0.66 29.71
CA GLN A 167 -6.57 -0.50 30.80
C GLN A 167 -5.62 0.68 30.59
N MET A 168 -5.06 0.82 29.37
CA MET A 168 -4.22 1.98 29.03
C MET A 168 -4.95 3.32 29.21
N ALA A 169 -6.26 3.38 29.00
CA ALA A 169 -7.04 4.58 29.24
C ALA A 169 -7.11 4.97 30.73
N ILE A 170 -7.23 3.97 31.59
CA ILE A 170 -7.28 4.17 33.05
C ILE A 170 -5.93 4.75 33.53
N TYR A 171 -4.81 4.17 33.09
CA TYR A 171 -3.48 4.67 33.44
C TYR A 171 -3.24 6.11 32.95
N HIS A 172 -3.67 6.45 31.74
CA HIS A 172 -3.50 7.81 31.22
C HIS A 172 -4.33 8.84 32.00
N PHE A 173 -5.47 8.45 32.55
CA PHE A 173 -6.33 9.34 33.36
C PHE A 173 -5.76 9.60 34.76
N PHE A 174 -4.97 8.68 35.32
CA PHE A 174 -4.41 8.81 36.69
C PHE A 174 -3.01 9.42 36.73
N PHE A 175 -2.28 9.52 35.63
CA PHE A 175 -0.87 9.93 35.62
C PHE A 175 -0.55 11.17 34.75
N PHE A 176 -1.54 11.79 34.16
CA PHE A 176 -1.44 13.07 33.45
C PHE A 176 -2.70 13.91 33.66
#